data_32302fa0b29c66b7c88c91f7d7ed3f6c
#
_entry.id   32302fa0b29c66b7c88c91f7d7ed3f6c
#
_cell.length_a   1.000
_cell.length_b   1.000
_cell.length_c   1.000
_cell.angle_alpha   90.00
_cell.angle_beta   90.00
_cell.angle_gamma   90.00
#
_symmetry.space_group_name_H-M   'P 1'
#
loop_
_entity.id
_entity.type
_entity.pdbx_description
1 polymer ?
#
loop_
_entity_poly.entity_id
_entity_poly.type
_entity_poly.pdbx_seq_one_letter_code
_entity_poly.pdbx_strand_id
1 'polypeptide(L)'
;MNTVIERTGFDPAQDADNGNRFLTGNGYMGVRGTIGEAGVQQMTAVNLAGIHHQKGQGWEEPLNAPNPLYVAVKGVSLPENADRLTSHRLALNIADGVFTRESTFKADAGEITIRQERFCAMERVHLLAQRVTITATHDCIVTIAFGVDENVWDIHGPHYETLTLTESDGVVALTGETDDHQRVCTALRCSCTDGEITHGGVRTAQIALRAGQPWQLDEVCLLYTSDAADDK
;
A
#
# COMPACT_ATOMS: atom_id res chain seq x y z
N MET A 1 -13.73 -19.21 -18.51
CA MET A 1 -13.36 -17.81 -18.79
C MET A 1 -12.12 -17.49 -17.97
N ASN A 2 -11.09 -16.87 -18.54
CA ASN A 2 -9.92 -16.47 -17.75
C ASN A 2 -10.33 -15.27 -16.86
N THR A 3 -10.30 -15.44 -15.55
CA THR A 3 -10.68 -14.41 -14.56
C THR A 3 -9.48 -13.58 -14.06
N VAL A 4 -8.29 -13.81 -14.65
CA VAL A 4 -7.05 -13.15 -14.25
C VAL A 4 -6.58 -12.21 -15.36
N ILE A 5 -6.41 -10.94 -15.01
CA ILE A 5 -5.67 -9.95 -15.81
C ILE A 5 -4.24 -9.95 -15.27
N GLU A 6 -3.23 -9.95 -16.15
CA GLU A 6 -1.85 -9.94 -15.72
C GLU A 6 -0.94 -9.10 -16.63
N ARG A 7 0.19 -8.71 -16.08
CA ARG A 7 1.32 -8.09 -16.79
C ARG A 7 2.63 -8.63 -16.21
N THR A 8 3.57 -8.93 -17.07
CA THR A 8 4.92 -9.38 -16.73
C THR A 8 5.96 -8.34 -17.18
N GLY A 9 7.11 -8.33 -16.50
CA GLY A 9 8.16 -7.34 -16.71
C GLY A 9 7.87 -6.02 -16.02
N PHE A 10 8.92 -5.25 -15.73
CA PHE A 10 8.84 -3.94 -15.08
C PHE A 10 9.25 -2.85 -16.07
N ASP A 11 8.40 -1.84 -16.19
CA ASP A 11 8.65 -0.62 -16.94
C ASP A 11 8.04 0.55 -16.14
N PRO A 12 8.84 1.45 -15.59
CA PRO A 12 8.33 2.58 -14.80
C PRO A 12 7.40 3.51 -15.59
N ALA A 13 7.51 3.56 -16.93
CA ALA A 13 6.58 4.32 -17.76
C ALA A 13 5.14 3.75 -17.74
N GLN A 14 4.96 2.52 -17.25
CA GLN A 14 3.67 1.86 -17.14
C GLN A 14 3.03 2.00 -15.76
N ASP A 15 3.65 2.67 -14.79
CA ASP A 15 3.14 2.74 -13.41
C ASP A 15 1.74 3.36 -13.34
N ALA A 16 1.49 4.44 -14.08
CA ALA A 16 0.17 5.06 -14.15
C ALA A 16 -0.89 4.14 -14.74
N ASP A 17 -0.56 3.42 -15.84
CA ASP A 17 -1.46 2.45 -16.48
C ASP A 17 -1.67 1.23 -15.58
N ASN A 18 -0.65 0.73 -14.90
CA ASN A 18 -0.76 -0.36 -13.93
C ASN A 18 -1.69 0.03 -12.77
N GLY A 19 -1.55 1.25 -12.23
CA GLY A 19 -2.43 1.78 -11.21
C GLY A 19 -3.91 1.73 -11.59
N ASN A 20 -4.23 2.03 -12.84
CA ASN A 20 -5.60 1.98 -13.37
C ASN A 20 -6.04 0.54 -13.71
N ARG A 21 -5.19 -0.23 -14.37
CA ARG A 21 -5.48 -1.60 -14.87
C ARG A 21 -5.77 -2.58 -13.74
N PHE A 22 -5.06 -2.47 -12.63
CA PHE A 22 -5.15 -3.36 -11.48
C PHE A 22 -5.86 -2.71 -10.29
N LEU A 23 -6.69 -1.69 -10.54
CA LEU A 23 -7.50 -1.05 -9.51
C LEU A 23 -8.47 -2.05 -8.88
N THR A 24 -8.57 -2.02 -7.56
CA THR A 24 -9.54 -2.79 -6.77
C THR A 24 -10.41 -1.84 -5.96
N GLY A 25 -11.61 -2.27 -5.60
CA GLY A 25 -12.51 -1.45 -4.78
C GLY A 25 -13.76 -2.21 -4.36
N ASN A 26 -14.55 -1.63 -3.47
CA ASN A 26 -15.75 -2.24 -2.90
C ASN A 26 -16.96 -1.29 -2.81
N GLY A 27 -16.90 -0.17 -3.52
CA GLY A 27 -17.94 0.85 -3.51
C GLY A 27 -17.75 1.94 -2.43
N TYR A 28 -17.02 1.64 -1.33
CA TYR A 28 -16.62 2.64 -0.33
C TYR A 28 -15.20 3.14 -0.59
N MET A 29 -14.29 2.26 -0.96
CA MET A 29 -12.91 2.62 -1.29
C MET A 29 -12.52 2.12 -2.68
N GLY A 30 -11.56 2.82 -3.29
CA GLY A 30 -10.86 2.44 -4.50
C GLY A 30 -9.35 2.49 -4.25
N VAL A 31 -8.64 1.42 -4.60
CA VAL A 31 -7.20 1.28 -4.38
C VAL A 31 -6.52 1.08 -5.72
N ARG A 32 -5.60 1.98 -6.10
CA ARG A 32 -4.86 1.86 -7.34
C ARG A 32 -3.94 0.64 -7.31
N GLY A 33 -3.74 0.03 -8.47
CA GLY A 33 -2.92 -1.18 -8.65
C GLY A 33 -1.41 -0.93 -8.61
N THR A 34 -0.92 -0.06 -7.71
CA THR A 34 0.50 0.22 -7.51
C THR A 34 1.15 -0.81 -6.59
N ILE A 35 2.46 -0.98 -6.69
CA ILE A 35 3.24 -1.88 -5.82
C ILE A 35 3.46 -1.24 -4.44
N GLY A 36 3.85 -2.03 -3.43
CA GLY A 36 3.93 -1.58 -2.04
C GLY A 36 4.94 -0.47 -1.78
N GLU A 37 6.08 -0.50 -2.46
CA GLU A 37 7.12 0.53 -2.39
C GLU A 37 6.84 1.79 -3.21
N ALA A 38 5.73 1.81 -3.98
CA ALA A 38 5.33 2.97 -4.77
C ALA A 38 4.81 4.11 -3.89
N GLY A 39 5.17 5.32 -4.25
CA GLY A 39 4.79 6.54 -3.54
C GLY A 39 4.04 7.55 -4.43
N VAL A 40 4.16 8.83 -4.07
CA VAL A 40 3.49 9.94 -4.76
C VAL A 40 3.83 10.00 -6.26
N GLN A 41 5.09 9.76 -6.64
CA GLN A 41 5.52 9.80 -8.03
C GLN A 41 4.88 8.72 -8.91
N GLN A 42 4.52 7.57 -8.33
CA GLN A 42 3.80 6.49 -8.99
C GLN A 42 2.28 6.63 -8.86
N MET A 43 1.81 7.77 -8.35
CA MET A 43 0.39 8.07 -8.14
C MET A 43 -0.30 6.99 -7.29
N THR A 44 0.34 6.55 -6.20
CA THR A 44 -0.29 5.63 -5.24
C THR A 44 -1.49 6.32 -4.61
N ALA A 45 -2.65 5.67 -4.65
CA ALA A 45 -3.89 6.27 -4.22
C ALA A 45 -4.83 5.27 -3.57
N VAL A 46 -5.44 5.70 -2.48
CA VAL A 46 -6.55 5.04 -1.78
C VAL A 46 -7.66 6.07 -1.65
N ASN A 47 -8.61 6.07 -2.61
CA ASN A 47 -9.75 6.97 -2.59
C ASN A 47 -10.85 6.44 -1.67
N LEU A 48 -11.56 7.33 -1.00
CA LEU A 48 -12.74 7.02 -0.20
C LEU A 48 -13.96 7.74 -0.76
N ALA A 49 -15.11 7.07 -0.76
CA ALA A 49 -16.36 7.66 -1.19
C ALA A 49 -16.77 8.81 -0.26
N GLY A 50 -17.26 9.90 -0.84
CA GLY A 50 -17.76 11.07 -0.11
C GLY A 50 -16.68 12.06 0.33
N ILE A 51 -15.40 11.80 0.08
CA ILE A 51 -14.29 12.72 0.42
C ILE A 51 -13.76 13.39 -0.83
N HIS A 52 -13.96 14.71 -0.91
CA HIS A 52 -13.59 15.53 -2.05
C HIS A 52 -13.07 16.88 -1.60
N HIS A 53 -12.20 17.49 -2.39
CA HIS A 53 -11.72 18.84 -2.20
C HIS A 53 -12.11 19.69 -3.41
N GLN A 54 -12.62 20.90 -3.18
CA GLN A 54 -13.14 21.78 -4.24
C GLN A 54 -12.50 23.16 -4.28
N LYS A 55 -11.68 23.51 -3.30
CA LYS A 55 -11.22 24.88 -3.12
C LYS A 55 -10.43 25.41 -4.30
N GLY A 56 -11.02 26.36 -5.03
CA GLY A 56 -10.36 27.15 -6.07
C GLY A 56 -10.24 26.51 -7.46
N GLN A 57 -10.65 25.26 -7.67
CA GLN A 57 -10.46 24.58 -8.96
C GLN A 57 -11.72 24.43 -9.82
N GLY A 58 -12.89 24.77 -9.31
CA GLY A 58 -14.14 24.74 -10.08
C GLY A 58 -14.74 23.35 -10.34
N TRP A 59 -14.15 22.29 -9.75
CA TRP A 59 -14.62 20.90 -9.76
C TRP A 59 -14.16 20.18 -8.48
N GLU A 60 -14.88 19.13 -8.13
CA GLU A 60 -14.56 18.33 -6.94
C GLU A 60 -13.47 17.31 -7.27
N GLU A 61 -12.38 17.33 -6.51
CA GLU A 61 -11.28 16.40 -6.61
C GLU A 61 -11.42 15.31 -5.54
N PRO A 62 -11.44 14.01 -5.92
CA PRO A 62 -11.46 12.96 -4.91
C PRO A 62 -10.12 12.96 -4.14
N LEU A 63 -10.20 13.00 -2.81
CA LEU A 63 -9.04 12.93 -1.94
C LEU A 63 -8.58 11.49 -1.70
N ASN A 64 -7.30 11.34 -1.47
CA ASN A 64 -6.71 10.08 -1.08
C ASN A 64 -6.45 10.03 0.43
N ALA A 65 -6.69 8.87 1.03
CA ALA A 65 -6.27 8.57 2.39
C ALA A 65 -4.74 8.34 2.47
N PRO A 66 -4.12 8.57 3.64
CA PRO A 66 -2.76 8.08 3.89
C PRO A 66 -2.62 6.60 3.55
N ASN A 67 -1.55 6.25 2.83
CA ASN A 67 -1.41 4.93 2.22
C ASN A 67 -1.05 3.83 3.23
N PRO A 68 -1.94 2.87 3.54
CA PRO A 68 -1.68 1.79 4.49
C PRO A 68 -0.96 0.58 3.88
N LEU A 69 -0.59 0.64 2.62
CA LEU A 69 -0.06 -0.49 1.85
C LEU A 69 1.44 -0.36 1.59
N TYR A 70 2.09 0.62 2.26
CA TYR A 70 3.51 0.86 2.05
C TYR A 70 4.34 -0.29 2.60
N VAL A 71 5.11 -0.93 1.72
CA VAL A 71 6.10 -1.95 2.08
C VAL A 71 7.29 -1.85 1.12
N ALA A 72 8.48 -1.63 1.68
CA ALA A 72 9.73 -1.61 0.94
C ALA A 72 10.78 -2.48 1.62
N VAL A 73 11.59 -3.20 0.83
CA VAL A 73 12.70 -4.02 1.32
C VAL A 73 14.00 -3.46 0.77
N LYS A 74 14.87 -2.99 1.66
CA LYS A 74 16.12 -2.33 1.28
C LYS A 74 16.97 -3.23 0.38
N GLY A 75 17.37 -2.68 -0.77
CA GLY A 75 18.24 -3.35 -1.75
C GLY A 75 17.50 -4.26 -2.75
N VAL A 76 16.15 -4.42 -2.61
CA VAL A 76 15.31 -5.22 -3.52
C VAL A 76 13.94 -4.56 -3.76
N SER A 77 13.87 -3.24 -3.73
CA SER A 77 12.67 -2.44 -4.04
C SER A 77 12.76 -1.78 -5.41
N LEU A 78 11.62 -1.55 -6.05
CA LEU A 78 11.49 -0.87 -7.34
C LEU A 78 11.14 0.61 -7.13
N PRO A 79 11.58 1.51 -8.03
CA PRO A 79 12.40 1.23 -9.23
C PRO A 79 13.91 1.15 -8.96
N GLU A 80 14.41 1.47 -7.75
CA GLU A 80 15.83 1.69 -7.45
C GLU A 80 16.71 0.48 -7.77
N ASN A 81 16.17 -0.72 -7.66
CA ASN A 81 16.89 -1.98 -7.89
C ASN A 81 16.38 -2.74 -9.12
N ALA A 82 15.88 -2.03 -10.13
CA ALA A 82 15.38 -2.64 -11.36
C ALA A 82 16.46 -3.43 -12.13
N ASP A 83 17.72 -3.06 -11.99
CA ASP A 83 18.88 -3.76 -12.56
C ASP A 83 19.11 -5.15 -11.93
N ARG A 84 18.60 -5.40 -10.73
CA ARG A 84 18.66 -6.68 -10.03
C ARG A 84 17.43 -7.55 -10.26
N LEU A 85 16.40 -7.02 -10.91
CA LEU A 85 15.14 -7.73 -11.11
C LEU A 85 15.31 -8.90 -12.10
N THR A 86 14.97 -10.11 -11.68
CA THR A 86 14.99 -11.32 -12.53
C THR A 86 13.61 -11.69 -13.03
N SER A 87 12.56 -11.38 -12.27
CA SER A 87 11.16 -11.52 -12.70
C SER A 87 10.26 -10.51 -12.01
N HIS A 88 9.20 -10.09 -12.71
CA HIS A 88 8.15 -9.23 -12.18
C HIS A 88 6.81 -9.58 -12.81
N ARG A 89 5.79 -9.72 -11.97
CA ARG A 89 4.42 -10.01 -12.38
C ARG A 89 3.44 -9.25 -11.52
N LEU A 90 2.49 -8.58 -12.18
CA LEU A 90 1.28 -8.04 -11.57
C LEU A 90 0.09 -8.85 -12.07
N ALA A 91 -0.86 -9.13 -11.19
CA ALA A 91 -2.07 -9.84 -11.55
C ALA A 91 -3.26 -9.34 -10.72
N LEU A 92 -4.44 -9.32 -11.32
CA LEU A 92 -5.72 -9.14 -10.66
C LEU A 92 -6.61 -10.31 -10.98
N ASN A 93 -6.99 -11.08 -9.96
CA ASN A 93 -8.04 -12.07 -10.10
C ASN A 93 -9.40 -11.38 -9.89
N ILE A 94 -10.16 -11.24 -10.96
CA ILE A 94 -11.45 -10.53 -10.95
C ILE A 94 -12.51 -11.31 -10.15
N ALA A 95 -12.40 -12.64 -10.04
CA ALA A 95 -13.39 -13.47 -9.37
C ALA A 95 -13.42 -13.22 -7.84
N ASP A 96 -12.28 -12.92 -7.25
CA ASP A 96 -12.14 -12.70 -5.81
C ASP A 96 -11.63 -11.28 -5.45
N GLY A 97 -11.36 -10.44 -6.45
CA GLY A 97 -10.88 -9.07 -6.25
C GLY A 97 -9.47 -8.98 -5.66
N VAL A 98 -8.66 -10.05 -5.76
CA VAL A 98 -7.30 -10.08 -5.21
C VAL A 98 -6.30 -9.55 -6.22
N PHE A 99 -5.63 -8.46 -5.86
CA PHE A 99 -4.43 -8.00 -6.56
C PHE A 99 -3.21 -8.73 -6.03
N THR A 100 -2.32 -9.17 -6.93
CA THR A 100 -1.04 -9.82 -6.59
C THR A 100 0.10 -9.11 -7.31
N ARG A 101 1.17 -8.79 -6.58
CA ARG A 101 2.49 -8.47 -7.12
C ARG A 101 3.45 -9.57 -6.72
N GLU A 102 4.30 -10.02 -7.65
CA GLU A 102 5.42 -10.91 -7.37
C GLU A 102 6.67 -10.43 -8.10
N SER A 103 7.75 -10.25 -7.36
CA SER A 103 9.02 -9.76 -7.92
C SER A 103 10.16 -10.54 -7.31
N THR A 104 11.06 -11.03 -8.16
CA THR A 104 12.29 -11.73 -7.76
C THR A 104 13.49 -10.88 -8.13
N PHE A 105 14.38 -10.71 -7.18
CA PHE A 105 15.60 -9.91 -7.32
C PHE A 105 16.83 -10.79 -7.09
N LYS A 106 17.87 -10.56 -7.87
CA LYS A 106 19.18 -11.09 -7.60
C LYS A 106 19.78 -10.39 -6.39
N ALA A 107 20.17 -11.16 -5.38
CA ALA A 107 20.93 -10.72 -4.21
C ALA A 107 22.39 -11.16 -4.30
N ASP A 108 23.23 -10.74 -3.35
CA ASP A 108 24.67 -11.04 -3.39
C ASP A 108 24.98 -12.56 -3.31
N ALA A 109 24.11 -13.34 -2.65
CA ALA A 109 24.28 -14.79 -2.45
C ALA A 109 23.06 -15.61 -2.91
N GLY A 110 22.28 -15.13 -3.91
CA GLY A 110 21.12 -15.85 -4.41
C GLY A 110 20.00 -14.93 -4.84
N GLU A 111 18.76 -15.29 -4.53
CA GLU A 111 17.58 -14.52 -4.93
C GLU A 111 16.67 -14.21 -3.71
N ILE A 112 15.99 -13.09 -3.78
CA ILE A 112 14.92 -12.70 -2.85
C ILE A 112 13.66 -12.46 -3.68
N THR A 113 12.57 -13.15 -3.32
CA THR A 113 11.25 -12.98 -3.91
C THR A 113 10.34 -12.27 -2.92
N ILE A 114 9.66 -11.22 -3.38
CA ILE A 114 8.63 -10.49 -2.65
C ILE A 114 7.30 -10.75 -3.35
N ARG A 115 6.34 -11.31 -2.63
CA ARG A 115 4.95 -11.47 -3.04
C ARG A 115 4.05 -10.64 -2.16
N GLN A 116 3.21 -9.82 -2.76
CA GLN A 116 2.24 -8.96 -2.11
C GLN A 116 0.86 -9.31 -2.64
N GLU A 117 -0.08 -9.55 -1.75
CA GLU A 117 -1.48 -9.84 -2.06
C GLU A 117 -2.36 -8.91 -1.26
N ARG A 118 -3.38 -8.29 -1.90
CA ARG A 118 -4.31 -7.39 -1.22
C ARG A 118 -5.70 -7.44 -1.81
N PHE A 119 -6.68 -7.08 -0.99
CA PHE A 119 -8.08 -6.95 -1.40
C PHE A 119 -8.83 -5.96 -0.54
N CYS A 120 -9.89 -5.35 -1.10
CA CYS A 120 -10.90 -4.57 -0.39
C CYS A 120 -12.05 -5.50 0.00
N ALA A 121 -12.41 -5.55 1.29
CA ALA A 121 -13.48 -6.43 1.75
C ALA A 121 -14.86 -5.91 1.29
N MET A 122 -15.70 -6.81 0.74
CA MET A 122 -17.03 -6.43 0.24
C MET A 122 -18.08 -6.29 1.35
N GLU A 123 -18.03 -7.14 2.37
CA GLU A 123 -18.99 -7.10 3.49
C GLU A 123 -18.62 -6.07 4.56
N ARG A 124 -17.31 -5.84 4.76
CA ARG A 124 -16.76 -4.87 5.70
C ARG A 124 -16.10 -3.77 4.89
N VAL A 125 -16.90 -2.87 4.35
CA VAL A 125 -16.49 -1.90 3.34
C VAL A 125 -15.33 -0.99 3.77
N HIS A 126 -15.13 -0.79 5.06
CA HIS A 126 -14.00 -0.03 5.61
C HIS A 126 -12.69 -0.82 5.71
N LEU A 127 -12.71 -2.13 5.42
CA LEU A 127 -11.55 -3.01 5.62
C LEU A 127 -10.79 -3.24 4.32
N LEU A 128 -9.49 -2.94 4.38
CA LEU A 128 -8.47 -3.27 3.39
C LEU A 128 -7.48 -4.23 4.05
N ALA A 129 -7.14 -5.32 3.39
CA ALA A 129 -6.15 -6.27 3.90
C ALA A 129 -5.03 -6.51 2.90
N GLN A 130 -3.82 -6.71 3.42
CA GLN A 130 -2.64 -7.05 2.66
C GLN A 130 -1.84 -8.15 3.35
N ARG A 131 -1.25 -9.04 2.55
CA ARG A 131 -0.21 -9.97 2.95
C ARG A 131 1.04 -9.75 2.11
N VAL A 132 2.17 -9.65 2.77
CA VAL A 132 3.49 -9.64 2.13
C VAL A 132 4.24 -10.88 2.54
N THR A 133 4.72 -11.64 1.55
CA THR A 133 5.55 -12.83 1.75
C THR A 133 6.93 -12.57 1.15
N ILE A 134 7.97 -12.75 1.94
CA ILE A 134 9.36 -12.62 1.49
C ILE A 134 10.05 -13.97 1.62
N THR A 135 10.64 -14.45 0.53
CA THR A 135 11.39 -15.71 0.48
C THR A 135 12.78 -15.45 -0.07
N ALA A 136 13.79 -15.98 0.59
CA ALA A 136 15.18 -15.93 0.12
C ALA A 136 15.70 -17.35 -0.18
N THR A 137 16.56 -17.48 -1.18
CA THR A 137 17.23 -18.77 -1.48
C THR A 137 18.43 -19.06 -0.56
N HIS A 138 18.78 -18.11 0.33
CA HIS A 138 19.88 -18.20 1.28
C HIS A 138 19.50 -17.51 2.60
N ASP A 139 20.20 -17.85 3.68
CA ASP A 139 20.04 -17.18 4.96
C ASP A 139 20.58 -15.75 4.86
N CYS A 140 19.76 -14.75 5.22
CA CYS A 140 20.18 -13.34 5.20
C CYS A 140 19.35 -12.50 6.19
N ILE A 141 19.84 -11.29 6.45
CA ILE A 141 19.11 -10.26 7.19
C ILE A 141 18.76 -9.16 6.20
N VAL A 142 17.50 -8.77 6.16
CA VAL A 142 17.03 -7.65 5.36
C VAL A 142 16.39 -6.59 6.24
N THR A 143 16.44 -5.34 5.80
CA THR A 143 15.70 -4.24 6.42
C THR A 143 14.40 -4.05 5.64
N ILE A 144 13.28 -4.11 6.34
CA ILE A 144 11.95 -3.84 5.79
C ILE A 144 11.39 -2.56 6.39
N ALA A 145 10.75 -1.74 5.55
CA ALA A 145 9.92 -0.62 5.98
C ALA A 145 8.47 -0.90 5.59
N PHE A 146 7.52 -0.72 6.51
CA PHE A 146 6.10 -1.03 6.29
C PHE A 146 5.21 -0.18 7.19
N GLY A 147 3.96 0.03 6.79
CA GLY A 147 3.02 0.79 7.59
C GLY A 147 2.23 1.82 6.79
N VAL A 148 1.82 2.91 7.45
CA VAL A 148 1.05 3.99 6.82
C VAL A 148 2.00 5.08 6.35
N ASP A 149 2.08 5.26 5.02
CA ASP A 149 2.84 6.38 4.44
C ASP A 149 1.99 7.66 4.48
N GLU A 150 2.55 8.70 5.08
CA GLU A 150 1.92 10.03 5.20
C GLU A 150 1.97 10.86 3.92
N ASN A 151 2.81 10.46 2.96
CA ASN A 151 2.93 11.15 1.69
C ASN A 151 1.76 10.78 0.77
N VAL A 152 0.74 11.62 0.76
CA VAL A 152 -0.48 11.41 -0.03
C VAL A 152 -0.34 12.07 -1.40
N TRP A 153 -0.66 11.32 -2.46
CA TRP A 153 -0.80 11.88 -3.80
C TRP A 153 -2.24 12.35 -4.01
N ASP A 154 -2.39 13.60 -4.44
CA ASP A 154 -3.64 14.16 -4.93
C ASP A 154 -3.38 14.91 -6.24
N ILE A 155 -4.39 15.10 -7.07
CA ILE A 155 -4.22 15.70 -8.42
C ILE A 155 -3.71 17.14 -8.31
N HIS A 156 -4.23 17.93 -7.37
CA HIS A 156 -3.81 19.30 -7.09
C HIS A 156 -3.28 19.47 -5.65
N GLY A 157 -2.91 18.36 -5.01
CA GLY A 157 -2.48 18.34 -3.62
C GLY A 157 -1.08 18.89 -3.35
N PRO A 158 -0.62 18.77 -2.11
CA PRO A 158 -1.33 18.10 -1.00
C PRO A 158 -2.47 18.93 -0.41
N HIS A 159 -3.52 18.26 0.09
CA HIS A 159 -4.71 18.91 0.68
C HIS A 159 -4.80 18.80 2.20
N TYR A 160 -4.07 17.87 2.82
CA TYR A 160 -4.05 17.77 4.28
C TYR A 160 -3.21 18.90 4.89
N GLU A 161 -3.83 19.72 5.74
CA GLU A 161 -3.13 20.73 6.54
C GLU A 161 -2.45 20.11 7.75
N THR A 162 -3.05 19.07 8.32
CA THR A 162 -2.50 18.34 9.46
C THR A 162 -2.57 16.84 9.24
N LEU A 163 -1.52 16.15 9.71
CA LEU A 163 -1.48 14.69 9.83
C LEU A 163 -1.08 14.35 11.26
N THR A 164 -1.96 13.67 11.97
CA THR A 164 -1.75 13.30 13.37
C THR A 164 -1.57 11.79 13.50
N LEU A 165 -0.39 11.39 13.99
CA LEU A 165 -0.05 10.01 14.29
C LEU A 165 -0.48 9.64 15.71
N THR A 166 -1.14 8.49 15.87
CA THR A 166 -1.38 7.87 17.18
C THR A 166 -0.99 6.39 17.11
N GLU A 167 -0.47 5.87 18.24
CA GLU A 167 -0.18 4.43 18.39
C GLU A 167 -0.78 3.95 19.71
N SER A 168 -1.62 2.91 19.66
CA SER A 168 -2.20 2.27 20.83
C SER A 168 -2.52 0.81 20.53
N ASP A 169 -2.19 -0.08 21.47
CA ASP A 169 -2.51 -1.52 21.41
C ASP A 169 -2.07 -2.22 20.12
N GLY A 170 -0.94 -1.78 19.55
CA GLY A 170 -0.39 -2.31 18.30
C GLY A 170 -1.14 -1.87 17.05
N VAL A 171 -1.99 -0.84 17.17
CA VAL A 171 -2.61 -0.14 16.05
C VAL A 171 -1.91 1.19 15.85
N VAL A 172 -1.47 1.44 14.63
CA VAL A 172 -0.98 2.74 14.18
C VAL A 172 -2.10 3.43 13.41
N ALA A 173 -2.47 4.62 13.81
CA ALA A 173 -3.48 5.41 13.11
C ALA A 173 -2.93 6.77 12.71
N LEU A 174 -3.14 7.12 11.43
CA LEU A 174 -2.82 8.42 10.87
C LEU A 174 -4.11 9.11 10.46
N THR A 175 -4.41 10.24 11.13
CA THR A 175 -5.59 11.05 10.85
C THR A 175 -5.18 12.33 10.15
N GLY A 176 -5.70 12.53 8.94
CA GLY A 176 -5.54 13.75 8.16
C GLY A 176 -6.76 14.66 8.29
N GLU A 177 -6.53 15.97 8.35
CA GLU A 177 -7.56 17.01 8.28
C GLU A 177 -7.21 18.00 7.17
N THR A 178 -8.18 18.28 6.30
CA THR A 178 -8.07 19.23 5.19
C THR A 178 -8.43 20.64 5.62
N ASP A 179 -8.13 21.63 4.78
CA ASP A 179 -8.45 23.06 5.02
C ASP A 179 -9.96 23.35 5.02
N ASP A 180 -10.79 22.46 4.51
CA ASP A 180 -12.26 22.50 4.58
C ASP A 180 -12.83 21.57 5.67
N HIS A 181 -11.95 21.12 6.61
CA HIS A 181 -12.29 20.35 7.81
C HIS A 181 -12.81 18.92 7.56
N GLN A 182 -12.55 18.36 6.40
CA GLN A 182 -12.78 16.93 6.19
C GLN A 182 -11.71 16.12 6.89
N ARG A 183 -12.09 14.99 7.50
CA ARG A 183 -11.19 14.11 8.22
C ARG A 183 -11.18 12.72 7.62
N VAL A 184 -9.97 12.20 7.45
CA VAL A 184 -9.74 10.82 7.01
C VAL A 184 -8.81 10.16 8.02
N CYS A 185 -9.19 8.97 8.48
CA CYS A 185 -8.37 8.16 9.38
C CYS A 185 -8.02 6.84 8.71
N THR A 186 -6.72 6.55 8.64
CA THR A 186 -6.17 5.26 8.25
C THR A 186 -5.61 4.57 9.49
N ALA A 187 -6.25 3.51 9.97
CA ALA A 187 -5.85 2.76 11.14
C ALA A 187 -5.35 1.38 10.73
N LEU A 188 -4.09 1.05 11.02
CA LEU A 188 -3.39 -0.15 10.58
C LEU A 188 -2.95 -1.01 11.76
N ARG A 189 -3.22 -2.31 11.68
CA ARG A 189 -2.62 -3.34 12.54
C ARG A 189 -1.78 -4.28 11.70
N CYS A 190 -0.53 -4.49 12.13
CA CYS A 190 0.40 -5.43 11.51
C CYS A 190 0.61 -6.66 12.39
N SER A 191 0.89 -7.82 11.77
CA SER A 191 1.29 -9.05 12.48
C SER A 191 2.72 -8.97 13.04
N CYS A 192 3.55 -8.10 12.48
CA CYS A 192 4.88 -7.76 12.99
C CYS A 192 4.83 -6.38 13.65
N THR A 193 5.28 -6.29 14.89
CA THR A 193 5.38 -5.04 15.66
C THR A 193 6.82 -4.66 15.97
N ASP A 194 7.79 -5.42 15.46
CA ASP A 194 9.20 -5.17 15.63
C ASP A 194 9.63 -3.89 14.89
N GLY A 195 10.69 -3.26 15.39
CA GLY A 195 11.25 -2.03 14.80
C GLY A 195 10.63 -0.76 15.35
N GLU A 196 11.11 0.37 14.85
CA GLU A 196 10.75 1.71 15.28
C GLU A 196 9.94 2.44 14.20
N ILE A 197 9.00 3.27 14.61
CA ILE A 197 8.31 4.20 13.69
C ILE A 197 9.32 5.30 13.36
N THR A 198 9.63 5.44 12.07
CA THR A 198 10.67 6.35 11.58
C THR A 198 10.13 7.68 11.08
N HIS A 199 8.98 7.65 10.38
CA HIS A 199 8.27 8.85 9.95
C HIS A 199 6.81 8.50 9.64
N GLY A 200 5.89 9.43 9.78
CA GLY A 200 4.46 9.15 9.63
C GLY A 200 4.09 7.92 10.43
N GLY A 201 3.40 6.97 9.80
CA GLY A 201 3.08 5.67 10.38
C GLY A 201 3.97 4.53 9.88
N VAL A 202 5.12 4.82 9.25
CA VAL A 202 6.03 3.80 8.71
C VAL A 202 7.00 3.31 9.78
N ARG A 203 7.05 2.00 9.93
CA ARG A 203 7.94 1.28 10.84
C ARG A 203 9.08 0.63 10.05
N THR A 204 10.29 0.67 10.60
CA THR A 204 11.47 0.02 10.01
C THR A 204 12.00 -1.07 10.95
N ALA A 205 12.17 -2.28 10.44
CA ALA A 205 12.65 -3.44 11.18
C ALA A 205 13.72 -4.23 10.41
N GLN A 206 14.57 -4.94 11.15
CA GLN A 206 15.45 -5.96 10.59
C GLN A 206 14.82 -7.34 10.79
N ILE A 207 14.72 -8.11 9.71
CA ILE A 207 14.17 -9.47 9.74
C ILE A 207 15.21 -10.48 9.25
N ALA A 208 15.27 -11.63 9.92
CA ALA A 208 16.12 -12.75 9.54
C ALA A 208 15.35 -13.69 8.62
N LEU A 209 15.77 -13.82 7.37
CA LEU A 209 15.24 -14.77 6.41
C LEU A 209 16.05 -16.08 6.47
N ARG A 210 15.36 -17.21 6.45
CA ARG A 210 15.96 -18.55 6.34
C ARG A 210 15.74 -19.06 4.92
N ALA A 211 16.77 -19.71 4.37
CA ALA A 211 16.74 -20.25 3.02
C ALA A 211 15.52 -21.11 2.77
N GLY A 212 14.73 -20.75 1.76
CA GLY A 212 13.51 -21.45 1.35
C GLY A 212 12.32 -21.36 2.32
N GLN A 213 12.45 -20.65 3.45
CA GLN A 213 11.35 -20.43 4.39
C GLN A 213 10.70 -19.06 4.16
N PRO A 214 9.37 -18.98 3.94
CA PRO A 214 8.69 -17.70 3.79
C PRO A 214 8.60 -16.97 5.14
N TRP A 215 8.96 -15.69 5.13
CA TRP A 215 8.56 -14.75 6.17
C TRP A 215 7.31 -14.01 5.72
N GLN A 216 6.37 -13.77 6.64
CA GLN A 216 5.08 -13.14 6.31
C GLN A 216 4.78 -11.95 7.20
N LEU A 217 4.23 -10.90 6.58
CA LEU A 217 3.61 -9.76 7.22
C LEU A 217 2.14 -9.71 6.78
N ASP A 218 1.24 -9.80 7.74
CA ASP A 218 -0.18 -9.57 7.54
C ASP A 218 -0.55 -8.19 8.08
N GLU A 219 -1.25 -7.41 7.26
CA GLU A 219 -1.69 -6.05 7.53
C GLU A 219 -3.20 -5.96 7.34
N VAL A 220 -3.88 -5.44 8.36
CA VAL A 220 -5.32 -5.16 8.33
C VAL A 220 -5.52 -3.69 8.62
N CYS A 221 -6.11 -3.00 7.67
CA CYS A 221 -6.38 -1.57 7.73
C CYS A 221 -7.88 -1.29 7.78
N LEU A 222 -8.26 -0.32 8.60
CA LEU A 222 -9.58 0.30 8.60
C LEU A 222 -9.45 1.75 8.15
N LEU A 223 -10.29 2.13 7.21
CA LEU A 223 -10.34 3.45 6.61
C LEU A 223 -11.68 4.10 6.95
N TYR A 224 -11.65 5.29 7.55
CA TYR A 224 -12.83 6.04 7.98
C TYR A 224 -12.74 7.51 7.56
N THR A 225 -13.91 8.11 7.37
CA THR A 225 -14.10 9.53 7.12
C THR A 225 -14.97 10.13 8.22
N SER A 226 -15.00 11.49 8.34
CA SER A 226 -15.84 12.16 9.33
C SER A 226 -17.32 11.83 9.20
N ASP A 227 -17.79 11.54 7.99
CA ASP A 227 -19.21 11.23 7.73
C ASP A 227 -19.58 9.77 8.10
N ALA A 228 -18.59 8.86 8.21
CA ALA A 228 -18.85 7.47 8.60
C ALA A 228 -19.33 7.30 10.07
N ALA A 229 -19.30 8.36 10.88
CA ALA A 229 -19.81 8.34 12.24
C ALA A 229 -21.35 8.48 12.33
N ASP A 230 -22.01 8.90 11.26
CA ASP A 230 -23.45 9.15 11.22
C ASP A 230 -24.27 7.96 10.66
N ASP A 231 -23.63 6.93 10.14
CA ASP A 231 -24.26 5.66 9.75
C ASP A 231 -24.55 4.78 10.98
N LYS A 232 -25.54 5.20 11.78
CA LYS A 232 -26.12 4.40 12.88
C LYS A 232 -27.52 3.93 12.57
#